data_ea4be29200641d69d023fc805413dcb7
#
_entry.id   ea4be29200641d69d023fc805413dcb7
#
_cell.length_a   1.000
_cell.length_b   1.000
_cell.length_c   1.000
_cell.angle_alpha   90.00
_cell.angle_beta   90.00
_cell.angle_gamma   90.00
#
_symmetry.space_group_name_H-M   'P 1'
#
loop_
_entity.id
_entity.type
_entity.pdbx_description
1 polymer ?
#
loop_
_entity_poly.entity_id
_entity_poly.type
_entity_poly.pdbx_seq_one_letter_code
_entity_poly.pdbx_strand_id
1 'polypeptide(L)'
;MRSLLPLLALVVWLPALSAHDYWILPKTFTPEVGKGVVLRMYVGDRFEAESERPFDKKVTLKFVHRSAVGEKDLTKGAKEGVPLGEITPTEAGLHTVILERDSRTITLAAKKFTAYLKEESLGAILADREKRGETGSPGRERYWRSLGVIVRAGDKGGAPGKPFGQRLELVPLADPTALKAGETLELRLLFQGKPLAGATVSALRREADKVVCRQTVSDAGGKVSFRFDKGGTWLIRTLHMRRAVDDADADWESFWCSLTFAVRGE
;
A
#
# COMPACT_ATOMS: atom_id res chain seq x y z
N MET A 1 -18.57 38.27 -46.66
CA MET A 1 -18.60 36.92 -46.12
C MET A 1 -17.52 36.82 -45.02
N ARG A 2 -17.92 36.86 -43.75
CA ARG A 2 -16.99 36.73 -42.60
C ARG A 2 -16.99 35.26 -42.15
N SER A 3 -15.86 34.57 -42.39
CA SER A 3 -15.65 33.21 -41.92
C SER A 3 -15.47 33.19 -40.42
N LEU A 4 -16.42 32.60 -39.72
CA LEU A 4 -16.30 32.26 -38.30
C LEU A 4 -15.52 30.92 -38.20
N LEU A 5 -14.27 30.99 -37.72
CA LEU A 5 -13.54 29.79 -37.30
C LEU A 5 -14.11 29.29 -35.96
N PRO A 6 -14.43 28.02 -35.85
CA PRO A 6 -14.83 27.45 -34.54
C PRO A 6 -13.62 27.37 -33.61
N LEU A 7 -13.73 27.99 -32.45
CA LEU A 7 -12.77 27.87 -31.36
C LEU A 7 -12.87 26.44 -30.78
N LEU A 8 -11.94 25.58 -31.13
CA LEU A 8 -11.82 24.23 -30.57
C LEU A 8 -11.36 24.39 -29.13
N ALA A 9 -12.28 24.27 -28.18
CA ALA A 9 -11.94 24.25 -26.77
C ALA A 9 -11.19 22.93 -26.48
N LEU A 10 -9.88 23.03 -26.28
CA LEU A 10 -9.03 21.94 -25.83
C LEU A 10 -9.42 21.64 -24.36
N VAL A 11 -10.26 20.62 -24.15
CA VAL A 11 -10.53 20.09 -22.82
C VAL A 11 -9.26 19.38 -22.36
N VAL A 12 -8.41 20.09 -21.62
CA VAL A 12 -7.29 19.50 -20.90
C VAL A 12 -7.88 18.67 -19.78
N TRP A 13 -7.94 17.38 -20.00
CA TRP A 13 -8.19 16.40 -18.96
C TRP A 13 -6.99 16.42 -18.01
N LEU A 14 -7.06 17.23 -16.96
CA LEU A 14 -6.14 17.12 -15.84
C LEU A 14 -6.46 15.78 -15.18
N PRO A 15 -5.49 14.86 -15.10
CA PRO A 15 -5.70 13.64 -14.34
C PRO A 15 -6.14 14.04 -12.94
N ALA A 16 -7.22 13.45 -12.45
CA ALA A 16 -7.61 13.59 -11.07
C ALA A 16 -6.37 13.20 -10.25
N LEU A 17 -5.87 14.12 -9.41
CA LEU A 17 -4.91 13.78 -8.37
C LEU A 17 -5.67 12.93 -7.34
N SER A 18 -5.95 11.70 -7.72
CA SER A 18 -6.49 10.69 -6.84
C SER A 18 -5.34 10.26 -5.93
N ALA A 19 -5.66 9.94 -4.72
CA ALA A 19 -4.72 9.43 -3.76
C ALA A 19 -4.32 8.00 -4.18
N HIS A 20 -3.28 7.94 -5.04
CA HIS A 20 -2.85 6.68 -5.64
C HIS A 20 -2.25 5.73 -4.61
N ASP A 21 -2.61 4.47 -4.73
CA ASP A 21 -1.94 3.38 -4.03
C ASP A 21 -0.52 3.17 -4.54
N TYR A 22 0.34 2.72 -3.65
CA TYR A 22 1.67 2.21 -4.00
C TYR A 22 1.76 0.76 -3.54
N TRP A 23 2.40 -0.09 -4.34
CA TRP A 23 2.65 -1.48 -3.97
C TRP A 23 3.93 -2.02 -4.61
N ILE A 24 4.44 -3.11 -4.03
CA ILE A 24 5.61 -3.81 -4.56
C ILE A 24 5.14 -5.11 -5.20
N LEU A 25 5.62 -5.40 -6.42
CA LEU A 25 5.46 -6.70 -7.06
C LEU A 25 6.83 -7.32 -7.34
N PRO A 26 7.02 -8.58 -6.99
CA PRO A 26 8.20 -9.34 -7.38
C PRO A 26 8.02 -9.86 -8.81
N LYS A 27 9.10 -10.17 -9.51
CA LYS A 27 9.05 -10.88 -10.80
C LYS A 27 8.34 -12.24 -10.67
N THR A 28 8.51 -12.90 -9.50
CA THR A 28 7.81 -14.12 -9.12
C THR A 28 7.59 -14.15 -7.61
N PHE A 29 6.44 -14.68 -7.17
CA PHE A 29 6.15 -14.90 -5.76
C PHE A 29 6.71 -16.24 -5.23
N THR A 30 7.19 -17.11 -6.11
CA THR A 30 7.75 -18.42 -5.79
C THR A 30 9.14 -18.58 -6.41
N PRO A 31 10.14 -17.79 -5.96
CA PRO A 31 11.48 -17.90 -6.49
C PRO A 31 12.15 -19.23 -6.07
N GLU A 32 13.08 -19.68 -6.90
CA GLU A 32 14.02 -20.71 -6.52
C GLU A 32 15.04 -20.16 -5.51
N VAL A 33 15.47 -21.01 -4.58
CA VAL A 33 16.57 -20.68 -3.66
C VAL A 33 17.84 -20.40 -4.46
N GLY A 34 18.54 -19.35 -4.09
CA GLY A 34 19.77 -18.89 -4.76
C GLY A 34 19.56 -18.08 -6.04
N LYS A 35 18.32 -17.87 -6.49
CA LYS A 35 18.00 -17.05 -7.67
C LYS A 35 17.58 -15.65 -7.28
N GLY A 36 18.06 -14.66 -8.02
CA GLY A 36 17.70 -13.26 -7.86
C GLY A 36 16.23 -13.00 -8.24
N VAL A 37 15.54 -12.21 -7.44
CA VAL A 37 14.15 -11.77 -7.64
C VAL A 37 14.09 -10.27 -7.72
N VAL A 38 13.80 -9.77 -8.90
CA VAL A 38 13.59 -8.33 -9.13
C VAL A 38 12.29 -7.90 -8.49
N LEU A 39 12.35 -6.81 -7.74
CA LEU A 39 11.22 -6.12 -7.10
C LEU A 39 10.92 -4.83 -7.86
N ARG A 40 9.65 -4.59 -8.15
CA ARG A 40 9.18 -3.37 -8.80
C ARG A 40 8.16 -2.67 -7.92
N MET A 41 8.24 -1.36 -7.82
CA MET A 41 7.25 -0.55 -7.12
C MET A 41 6.35 0.13 -8.14
N TYR A 42 5.06 0.04 -7.94
CA TYR A 42 4.06 0.66 -8.79
C TYR A 42 3.24 1.68 -8.03
N VAL A 43 2.71 2.63 -8.77
CA VAL A 43 1.67 3.56 -8.34
C VAL A 43 0.49 3.42 -9.29
N GLY A 44 -0.71 3.56 -8.75
CA GLY A 44 -1.93 3.52 -9.54
C GLY A 44 -3.17 3.51 -8.64
N ASP A 45 -4.31 3.26 -9.23
CA ASP A 45 -5.58 3.19 -8.55
C ASP A 45 -6.12 1.75 -8.57
N ARG A 46 -6.73 1.34 -7.45
CA ARG A 46 -7.43 0.05 -7.32
C ARG A 46 -6.65 -1.15 -7.87
N PHE A 47 -5.35 -1.22 -7.60
CA PHE A 47 -4.44 -2.27 -8.06
C PHE A 47 -4.23 -2.30 -9.60
N GLU A 48 -4.58 -1.23 -10.30
CA GLU A 48 -4.23 -1.00 -11.71
C GLU A 48 -3.03 -0.05 -11.78
N ALA A 49 -1.91 -0.56 -12.30
CA ALA A 49 -0.67 0.20 -12.35
C ALA A 49 -0.71 1.28 -13.44
N GLU A 50 -0.49 2.53 -13.05
CA GLU A 50 -0.32 3.66 -13.97
C GLU A 50 1.14 3.84 -14.37
N SER A 51 2.05 3.70 -13.40
CA SER A 51 3.50 3.80 -13.66
C SER A 51 4.33 3.02 -12.64
N GLU A 52 5.53 2.62 -13.07
CA GLU A 52 6.57 2.11 -12.17
C GLU A 52 7.27 3.28 -11.48
N ARG A 53 7.60 3.11 -10.19
CA ARG A 53 8.27 4.11 -9.38
C ARG A 53 9.69 3.68 -9.03
N PRO A 54 10.66 4.59 -9.11
CA PRO A 54 12.04 4.29 -8.81
C PRO A 54 12.29 4.12 -7.32
N PHE A 55 13.36 3.37 -7.00
CA PHE A 55 14.02 3.53 -5.71
C PHE A 55 14.60 4.97 -5.64
N ASP A 56 14.35 5.64 -4.55
CA ASP A 56 14.86 6.98 -4.24
C ASP A 56 15.33 7.00 -2.79
N LYS A 57 16.65 7.01 -2.62
CA LYS A 57 17.29 6.97 -1.31
C LYS A 57 16.92 8.15 -0.43
N LYS A 58 16.67 9.33 -1.03
CA LYS A 58 16.37 10.57 -0.31
C LYS A 58 15.05 10.51 0.46
N VAL A 59 14.13 9.65 0.00
CA VAL A 59 12.80 9.47 0.61
C VAL A 59 12.59 8.07 1.17
N THR A 60 13.63 7.26 1.27
CA THR A 60 13.56 5.92 1.82
C THR A 60 14.04 5.93 3.26
N LEU A 61 13.14 5.67 4.20
CA LEU A 61 13.45 5.55 5.62
C LEU A 61 13.90 4.13 5.99
N LYS A 62 13.31 3.13 5.34
CA LYS A 62 13.59 1.73 5.60
C LYS A 62 13.39 0.93 4.31
N PHE A 63 14.34 0.07 3.97
CA PHE A 63 14.22 -0.92 2.91
C PHE A 63 14.91 -2.19 3.38
N VAL A 64 14.13 -3.18 3.80
CA VAL A 64 14.63 -4.36 4.54
C VAL A 64 14.05 -5.63 3.93
N HIS A 65 14.90 -6.64 3.80
CA HIS A 65 14.54 -8.02 3.52
C HIS A 65 14.71 -8.84 4.80
N ARG A 66 13.65 -9.53 5.21
CA ARG A 66 13.64 -10.47 6.34
C ARG A 66 13.33 -11.87 5.88
N SER A 67 14.04 -12.83 6.44
CA SER A 67 13.81 -14.26 6.28
C SER A 67 14.03 -14.99 7.60
N ALA A 68 14.01 -16.33 7.58
CA ALA A 68 14.26 -17.12 8.79
C ALA A 68 15.67 -16.94 9.36
N VAL A 69 16.66 -16.62 8.51
CA VAL A 69 18.06 -16.43 8.93
C VAL A 69 18.38 -15.01 9.38
N GLY A 70 17.45 -14.06 9.26
CA GLY A 70 17.64 -12.70 9.76
C GLY A 70 17.13 -11.60 8.85
N GLU A 71 17.62 -10.40 9.10
CA GLU A 71 17.27 -9.19 8.36
C GLU A 71 18.48 -8.63 7.63
N LYS A 72 18.25 -8.14 6.42
CA LYS A 72 19.24 -7.46 5.59
C LYS A 72 18.71 -6.08 5.20
N ASP A 73 19.47 -5.06 5.50
CA ASP A 73 19.23 -3.70 5.00
C ASP A 73 19.58 -3.66 3.49
N LEU A 74 18.57 -3.41 2.68
CA LEU A 74 18.71 -3.29 1.23
C LEU A 74 19.07 -1.87 0.79
N THR A 75 18.92 -0.86 1.64
CA THR A 75 19.17 0.55 1.30
C THR A 75 20.61 0.77 0.84
N LYS A 76 21.57 0.07 1.45
CA LYS A 76 23.00 0.22 1.16
C LYS A 76 23.41 -0.30 -0.22
N GLY A 77 22.66 -1.29 -0.73
CA GLY A 77 22.93 -1.93 -2.03
C GLY A 77 22.01 -1.52 -3.16
N ALA A 78 20.92 -0.78 -2.84
CA ALA A 78 19.95 -0.35 -3.82
C ALA A 78 20.53 0.76 -4.72
N LYS A 79 20.25 0.65 -6.01
CA LYS A 79 20.60 1.66 -7.01
C LYS A 79 19.39 2.58 -7.22
N GLU A 80 19.67 3.88 -7.34
CA GLU A 80 18.64 4.85 -7.74
C GLU A 80 18.02 4.44 -9.08
N GLY A 81 16.72 4.60 -9.21
CA GLY A 81 16.00 4.29 -10.43
C GLY A 81 15.11 3.04 -10.35
N VAL A 82 14.76 2.53 -11.51
CA VAL A 82 13.96 1.31 -11.68
C VAL A 82 14.87 0.17 -12.14
N PRO A 83 14.63 -1.06 -11.69
CA PRO A 83 13.60 -1.50 -10.72
C PRO A 83 13.88 -1.01 -9.30
N LEU A 84 12.91 -1.21 -8.39
CA LEU A 84 13.04 -0.87 -6.97
C LEU A 84 14.27 -1.52 -6.32
N GLY A 85 14.57 -2.76 -6.69
CA GLY A 85 15.70 -3.52 -6.16
C GLY A 85 15.61 -5.01 -6.48
N GLU A 86 16.47 -5.78 -5.82
CA GLU A 86 16.53 -7.23 -5.98
C GLU A 86 16.83 -7.91 -4.65
N ILE A 87 16.23 -9.07 -4.41
CA ILE A 87 16.60 -9.97 -3.32
C ILE A 87 17.06 -11.32 -3.90
N THR A 88 17.96 -12.00 -3.18
CA THR A 88 18.32 -13.38 -3.48
C THR A 88 18.00 -14.21 -2.24
N PRO A 89 16.90 -15.00 -2.24
CA PRO A 89 16.62 -15.94 -1.18
C PRO A 89 17.74 -16.97 -1.07
N THR A 90 18.36 -17.08 0.08
CA THR A 90 19.47 -18.02 0.32
C THR A 90 19.02 -19.32 0.97
N GLU A 91 17.80 -19.36 1.46
CA GLU A 91 17.14 -20.52 2.07
C GLU A 91 15.69 -20.66 1.62
N ALA A 92 15.14 -21.86 1.82
CA ALA A 92 13.73 -22.11 1.58
C ALA A 92 12.87 -21.55 2.73
N GLY A 93 11.77 -20.90 2.41
CA GLY A 93 10.84 -20.33 3.38
C GLY A 93 10.24 -19.00 2.95
N LEU A 94 9.67 -18.28 3.92
CA LEU A 94 9.13 -16.95 3.72
C LEU A 94 10.23 -15.90 3.68
N HIS A 95 10.13 -15.04 2.70
CA HIS A 95 10.94 -13.84 2.56
C HIS A 95 10.00 -12.64 2.47
N THR A 96 10.13 -11.72 3.41
CA THR A 96 9.35 -10.49 3.43
C THR A 96 10.24 -9.30 3.15
N VAL A 97 9.83 -8.46 2.21
CA VAL A 97 10.50 -7.19 1.96
C VAL A 97 9.55 -6.07 2.31
N ILE A 98 10.07 -5.09 3.05
CA ILE A 98 9.34 -3.86 3.36
C ILE A 98 10.10 -2.64 2.88
N LEU A 99 9.35 -1.65 2.46
CA LEU A 99 9.84 -0.32 2.14
C LEU A 99 9.00 0.71 2.92
N GLU A 100 9.65 1.59 3.66
CA GLU A 100 8.99 2.75 4.27
C GLU A 100 9.54 4.02 3.62
N ARG A 101 8.64 4.84 3.12
CA ARG A 101 8.98 6.11 2.48
C ARG A 101 8.65 7.28 3.38
N ASP A 102 9.55 8.25 3.38
CA ASP A 102 9.37 9.50 4.11
C ASP A 102 8.22 10.33 3.53
N SER A 103 7.78 11.27 4.34
CA SER A 103 6.63 12.09 4.05
C SER A 103 6.79 12.98 2.83
N ARG A 104 5.66 13.26 2.24
CA ARG A 104 5.44 14.31 1.26
C ARG A 104 4.23 15.13 1.68
N THR A 105 4.15 16.35 1.22
CA THR A 105 2.99 17.22 1.44
C THR A 105 2.21 17.41 0.15
N ILE A 106 0.88 17.52 0.29
CA ILE A 106 -0.01 17.86 -0.79
C ILE A 106 -1.11 18.77 -0.27
N THR A 107 -1.58 19.70 -1.11
CA THR A 107 -2.74 20.52 -0.82
C THR A 107 -3.81 20.24 -1.88
N LEU A 108 -4.96 19.78 -1.44
CA LEU A 108 -6.12 19.53 -2.29
C LEU A 108 -7.19 20.60 -2.03
N ALA A 109 -7.77 21.15 -3.10
CA ALA A 109 -8.93 22.02 -2.99
C ALA A 109 -10.08 21.31 -2.26
N ALA A 110 -10.91 22.03 -1.52
CA ALA A 110 -11.95 21.50 -0.63
C ALA A 110 -12.81 20.38 -1.25
N LYS A 111 -13.30 20.61 -2.47
CA LYS A 111 -14.11 19.62 -3.20
C LYS A 111 -13.34 18.32 -3.50
N LYS A 112 -12.07 18.44 -3.93
CA LYS A 112 -11.20 17.28 -4.21
C LYS A 112 -10.84 16.52 -2.94
N PHE A 113 -10.53 17.25 -1.86
CA PHE A 113 -10.23 16.65 -0.58
C PHE A 113 -11.42 15.89 0.01
N THR A 114 -12.62 16.48 -0.09
CA THR A 114 -13.86 15.82 0.33
C THR A 114 -14.15 14.55 -0.49
N ALA A 115 -13.93 14.58 -1.81
CA ALA A 115 -14.08 13.40 -2.67
C ALA A 115 -13.10 12.29 -2.27
N TYR A 116 -11.83 12.63 -2.10
CA TYR A 116 -10.79 11.73 -1.62
C TYR A 116 -11.15 11.08 -0.27
N LEU A 117 -11.59 11.86 0.72
CA LEU A 117 -11.99 11.32 2.03
C LEU A 117 -13.16 10.32 1.93
N LYS A 118 -14.10 10.56 1.02
CA LYS A 118 -15.24 9.65 0.75
C LYS A 118 -14.75 8.35 0.09
N GLU A 119 -13.92 8.46 -0.93
CA GLU A 119 -13.34 7.33 -1.66
C GLU A 119 -12.56 6.41 -0.73
N GLU A 120 -11.77 6.98 0.18
CA GLU A 120 -10.95 6.25 1.15
C GLU A 120 -11.71 5.83 2.42
N SER A 121 -13.03 6.01 2.44
CA SER A 121 -13.89 5.63 3.59
C SER A 121 -13.49 6.31 4.91
N LEU A 122 -12.98 7.54 4.85
CA LEU A 122 -12.53 8.33 6.00
C LEU A 122 -13.66 9.17 6.60
N GLY A 123 -14.79 8.50 6.94
CA GLY A 123 -16.00 9.15 7.46
C GLY A 123 -15.76 9.96 8.74
N ALA A 124 -14.91 9.50 9.63
CA ALA A 124 -14.56 10.23 10.86
C ALA A 124 -13.88 11.57 10.56
N ILE A 125 -13.04 11.63 9.54
CA ILE A 125 -12.38 12.86 9.10
C ILE A 125 -13.38 13.83 8.47
N LEU A 126 -14.32 13.31 7.68
CA LEU A 126 -15.41 14.12 7.11
C LEU A 126 -16.25 14.76 8.23
N ALA A 127 -16.63 13.97 9.24
CA ALA A 127 -17.40 14.45 10.38
C ALA A 127 -16.63 15.50 11.22
N ASP A 128 -15.32 15.30 11.45
CA ASP A 128 -14.47 16.28 12.16
C ASP A 128 -14.39 17.61 11.39
N ARG A 129 -14.23 17.56 10.06
CA ARG A 129 -14.24 18.76 9.20
C ARG A 129 -15.57 19.50 9.23
N GLU A 130 -16.68 18.77 9.19
CA GLU A 130 -18.02 19.34 9.29
C GLU A 130 -18.25 20.05 10.63
N LYS A 131 -17.93 19.34 11.73
CA LYS A 131 -18.02 19.88 13.09
C LYS A 131 -17.23 21.19 13.29
N ARG A 132 -16.12 21.33 12.57
CA ARG A 132 -15.23 22.52 12.64
C ARG A 132 -15.55 23.59 11.61
N GLY A 133 -16.57 23.40 10.74
CA GLY A 133 -16.87 24.32 9.65
C GLY A 133 -15.82 24.38 8.54
N GLU A 134 -15.00 23.32 8.39
CA GLU A 134 -13.87 23.29 7.46
C GLU A 134 -14.19 22.60 6.11
N THR A 135 -15.46 22.27 5.85
CA THR A 135 -15.85 21.57 4.60
C THR A 135 -15.53 22.35 3.34
N GLY A 136 -15.50 23.70 3.43
CA GLY A 136 -15.11 24.63 2.35
C GLY A 136 -13.61 24.91 2.28
N SER A 137 -12.81 24.42 3.22
CA SER A 137 -11.36 24.68 3.28
C SER A 137 -10.57 23.64 2.49
N PRO A 138 -9.44 23.99 1.85
CA PRO A 138 -8.50 23.03 1.31
C PRO A 138 -8.03 22.03 2.38
N GLY A 139 -7.63 20.84 1.97
CA GLY A 139 -6.95 19.90 2.84
C GLY A 139 -5.45 19.93 2.59
N ARG A 140 -4.66 20.36 3.58
CA ARG A 140 -3.20 20.28 3.56
C ARG A 140 -2.81 18.99 4.27
N GLU A 141 -2.18 18.07 3.56
CA GLU A 141 -1.91 16.72 4.03
C GLU A 141 -0.41 16.42 3.94
N ARG A 142 0.15 15.85 5.02
CA ARG A 142 1.44 15.20 5.05
C ARG A 142 1.23 13.69 5.08
N TYR A 143 1.81 12.96 4.12
CA TYR A 143 1.56 11.54 3.96
C TYR A 143 2.83 10.71 3.94
N TRP A 144 2.78 9.53 4.57
CA TRP A 144 3.82 8.50 4.57
C TRP A 144 3.33 7.24 3.89
N ARG A 145 4.27 6.42 3.40
CA ARG A 145 3.93 5.15 2.75
C ARG A 145 4.75 4.02 3.33
N SER A 146 4.05 2.95 3.74
CA SER A 146 4.59 1.68 4.22
C SER A 146 4.18 0.58 3.26
N LEU A 147 5.13 -0.06 2.60
CA LEU A 147 4.88 -1.07 1.58
C LEU A 147 5.50 -2.39 2.01
N GLY A 148 4.83 -3.50 1.71
CA GLY A 148 5.33 -4.84 1.96
C GLY A 148 5.05 -5.78 0.80
N VAL A 149 5.91 -6.79 0.66
CA VAL A 149 5.70 -7.93 -0.23
C VAL A 149 6.23 -9.19 0.42
N ILE A 150 5.49 -10.28 0.29
CA ILE A 150 5.88 -11.60 0.81
C ILE A 150 6.03 -12.55 -0.37
N VAL A 151 7.19 -13.20 -0.46
CA VAL A 151 7.48 -14.26 -1.43
C VAL A 151 7.87 -15.54 -0.69
N ARG A 152 7.74 -16.68 -1.34
CA ARG A 152 8.12 -17.97 -0.79
C ARG A 152 9.15 -18.65 -1.68
N ALA A 153 10.35 -18.82 -1.17
CA ALA A 153 11.39 -19.57 -1.86
C ALA A 153 11.28 -21.06 -1.52
N GLY A 154 11.30 -21.92 -2.55
CA GLY A 154 11.19 -23.35 -2.38
C GLY A 154 9.86 -23.82 -1.73
N ASP A 155 9.87 -25.02 -1.15
CA ASP A 155 8.65 -25.69 -0.67
C ASP A 155 8.34 -25.49 0.82
N LYS A 156 9.29 -24.96 1.59
CA LYS A 156 9.09 -24.73 3.03
C LYS A 156 8.18 -23.52 3.25
N GLY A 157 7.20 -23.69 4.13
CA GLY A 157 6.45 -22.58 4.71
C GLY A 157 7.28 -21.86 5.77
N GLY A 158 6.71 -20.81 6.34
CA GLY A 158 7.33 -20.08 7.43
C GLY A 158 6.29 -19.53 8.39
N ALA A 159 6.71 -19.26 9.62
CA ALA A 159 5.87 -18.46 10.50
C ALA A 159 5.82 -17.03 9.96
N PRO A 160 4.66 -16.35 10.06
CA PRO A 160 4.61 -14.93 9.78
C PRO A 160 5.58 -14.22 10.71
N GLY A 161 6.28 -13.25 10.17
CA GLY A 161 7.31 -12.54 10.92
C GLY A 161 6.72 -11.67 12.04
N LYS A 162 7.59 -11.25 12.94
CA LYS A 162 7.29 -10.15 13.87
C LYS A 162 7.07 -8.86 13.08
N PRO A 163 6.34 -7.87 13.63
CA PRO A 163 6.24 -6.54 13.03
C PRO A 163 7.62 -5.96 12.69
N PHE A 164 7.70 -5.22 11.59
CA PHE A 164 8.90 -4.49 11.20
C PHE A 164 9.03 -3.13 11.87
N GLY A 165 7.95 -2.69 12.54
CA GLY A 165 7.87 -1.38 13.17
C GLY A 165 7.73 -0.24 12.16
N GLN A 166 6.99 -0.46 11.07
CA GLN A 166 6.56 0.61 10.18
C GLN A 166 5.51 1.49 10.86
N ARG A 167 5.33 2.73 10.41
CA ARG A 167 4.32 3.64 10.98
C ARG A 167 2.92 3.07 10.92
N LEU A 168 2.52 2.55 9.77
CA LEU A 168 1.30 1.77 9.59
C LEU A 168 1.69 0.43 8.99
N GLU A 169 1.24 -0.66 9.58
CA GLU A 169 1.73 -1.99 9.24
C GLU A 169 0.62 -3.05 9.25
N LEU A 170 0.57 -3.86 8.21
CA LEU A 170 -0.27 -5.04 8.09
C LEU A 170 0.58 -6.29 8.34
N VAL A 171 0.31 -6.99 9.45
CA VAL A 171 1.05 -8.19 9.88
C VAL A 171 0.17 -9.41 9.72
N PRO A 172 0.46 -10.33 8.78
CA PRO A 172 -0.25 -11.60 8.67
C PRO A 172 -0.08 -12.44 9.95
N LEU A 173 -1.15 -13.09 10.41
CA LEU A 173 -1.12 -13.97 11.58
C LEU A 173 -0.85 -15.45 11.22
N ALA A 174 -0.84 -15.75 9.93
CA ALA A 174 -0.45 -17.05 9.37
C ALA A 174 0.34 -16.83 8.07
N ASP A 175 0.94 -17.88 7.53
CA ASP A 175 1.68 -17.84 6.26
C ASP A 175 0.71 -17.54 5.09
N PRO A 176 0.73 -16.35 4.48
CA PRO A 176 -0.18 -16.03 3.39
C PRO A 176 0.13 -16.81 2.11
N THR A 177 1.36 -17.31 1.94
CA THR A 177 1.78 -18.04 0.76
C THR A 177 1.42 -19.54 0.82
N ALA A 178 1.02 -20.01 2.00
CA ALA A 178 0.49 -21.36 2.17
C ALA A 178 -1.00 -21.46 1.82
N LEU A 179 -1.70 -20.31 1.79
CA LEU A 179 -3.15 -20.27 1.53
C LEU A 179 -3.51 -20.85 0.17
N LYS A 180 -4.61 -21.59 0.18
CA LYS A 180 -5.31 -22.06 -1.02
C LYS A 180 -6.55 -21.21 -1.25
N ALA A 181 -7.05 -21.25 -2.48
CA ALA A 181 -8.34 -20.67 -2.81
C ALA A 181 -9.44 -21.18 -1.85
N GLY A 182 -10.27 -20.27 -1.36
CA GLY A 182 -11.32 -20.59 -0.38
C GLY A 182 -10.93 -20.43 1.08
N GLU A 183 -9.66 -20.33 1.41
CA GLU A 183 -9.18 -20.17 2.79
C GLU A 183 -9.20 -18.72 3.27
N THR A 184 -9.08 -18.56 4.58
CA THR A 184 -9.13 -17.26 5.27
C THR A 184 -7.78 -16.94 5.89
N LEU A 185 -7.36 -15.69 5.77
CA LEU A 185 -6.20 -15.12 6.45
C LEU A 185 -6.65 -14.02 7.42
N GLU A 186 -6.15 -14.09 8.64
CA GLU A 186 -6.21 -13.00 9.58
C GLU A 186 -4.93 -12.18 9.52
N LEU A 187 -5.09 -10.85 9.55
CA LEU A 187 -3.99 -9.90 9.67
C LEU A 187 -4.23 -9.01 10.88
N ARG A 188 -3.16 -8.49 11.45
CA ARG A 188 -3.22 -7.42 12.46
C ARG A 188 -2.75 -6.12 11.86
N LEU A 189 -3.57 -5.10 11.95
CA LEU A 189 -3.24 -3.72 11.60
C LEU A 189 -2.64 -3.03 12.83
N LEU A 190 -1.45 -2.48 12.66
CA LEU A 190 -0.73 -1.74 13.70
C LEU A 190 -0.47 -0.30 13.22
N PHE A 191 -0.69 0.65 14.11
CA PHE A 191 -0.24 2.03 13.93
C PHE A 191 0.75 2.38 15.04
N GLN A 192 1.99 2.73 14.64
CA GLN A 192 3.09 2.99 15.57
C GLN A 192 3.28 1.85 16.61
N GLY A 193 3.19 0.60 16.12
CA GLY A 193 3.35 -0.61 16.92
C GLY A 193 2.15 -0.99 17.81
N LYS A 194 1.07 -0.19 17.82
CA LYS A 194 -0.15 -0.46 18.61
C LYS A 194 -1.28 -0.91 17.70
N PRO A 195 -2.18 -1.82 18.14
CA PRO A 195 -3.37 -2.18 17.38
C PRO A 195 -4.18 -0.96 16.98
N LEU A 196 -4.57 -0.87 15.70
CA LEU A 196 -5.41 0.19 15.17
C LEU A 196 -6.81 -0.37 14.90
N ALA A 197 -7.79 0.09 15.69
CA ALA A 197 -9.20 -0.26 15.54
C ALA A 197 -9.93 0.71 14.61
N GLY A 198 -11.03 0.23 14.00
CA GLY A 198 -11.95 1.08 13.23
C GLY A 198 -11.45 1.53 11.87
N ALA A 199 -10.30 1.04 11.41
CA ALA A 199 -9.76 1.37 10.10
C ALA A 199 -10.31 0.44 9.01
N THR A 200 -10.70 1.01 7.87
CA THR A 200 -11.08 0.24 6.69
C THR A 200 -9.85 -0.38 6.04
N VAL A 201 -9.89 -1.70 5.86
CA VAL A 201 -8.86 -2.45 5.13
C VAL A 201 -9.48 -3.08 3.90
N SER A 202 -8.82 -2.96 2.77
CA SER A 202 -9.26 -3.49 1.47
C SER A 202 -8.35 -4.62 1.02
N ALA A 203 -8.93 -5.70 0.50
CA ALA A 203 -8.24 -6.77 -0.21
C ALA A 203 -8.63 -6.72 -1.69
N LEU A 204 -7.65 -6.52 -2.57
CA LEU A 204 -7.85 -6.37 -4.00
C LEU A 204 -7.14 -7.48 -4.75
N ARG A 205 -7.79 -7.99 -5.81
CA ARG A 205 -7.21 -8.95 -6.76
C ARG A 205 -7.57 -8.56 -8.19
N ARG A 206 -6.58 -8.52 -9.07
CA ARG A 206 -6.82 -8.33 -10.51
C ARG A 206 -7.37 -9.62 -11.13
N GLU A 207 -8.44 -9.47 -11.88
CA GLU A 207 -8.90 -10.42 -12.90
C GLU A 207 -8.62 -9.86 -14.30
N ALA A 208 -8.91 -10.62 -15.35
CA ALA A 208 -8.63 -10.16 -16.71
C ALA A 208 -9.26 -8.79 -17.01
N ASP A 209 -10.53 -8.61 -16.63
CA ASP A 209 -11.34 -7.45 -17.04
C ASP A 209 -11.75 -6.53 -15.89
N LYS A 210 -11.39 -6.88 -14.64
CA LYS A 210 -11.81 -6.11 -13.47
C LYS A 210 -10.92 -6.35 -12.26
N VAL A 211 -11.04 -5.47 -11.29
CA VAL A 211 -10.49 -5.67 -9.95
C VAL A 211 -11.62 -6.05 -8.98
N VAL A 212 -11.45 -7.17 -8.31
CA VAL A 212 -12.30 -7.58 -7.18
C VAL A 212 -11.76 -6.90 -5.94
N CYS A 213 -12.62 -6.17 -5.24
CA CYS A 213 -12.30 -5.51 -3.98
C CYS A 213 -13.24 -6.02 -2.88
N ARG A 214 -12.66 -6.34 -1.72
CA ARG A 214 -13.37 -6.68 -0.49
C ARG A 214 -12.88 -5.78 0.61
N GLN A 215 -13.78 -5.30 1.45
CA GLN A 215 -13.45 -4.42 2.55
C GLN A 215 -13.94 -5.01 3.87
N THR A 216 -13.18 -4.74 4.92
CA THR A 216 -13.56 -5.01 6.30
C THR A 216 -13.03 -3.90 7.19
N VAL A 217 -13.49 -3.83 8.42
CA VAL A 217 -13.04 -2.86 9.41
C VAL A 217 -12.29 -3.60 10.50
N SER A 218 -11.16 -3.04 10.94
CA SER A 218 -10.35 -3.63 12.01
C SER A 218 -11.08 -3.59 13.35
N ASP A 219 -11.04 -4.69 14.11
CA ASP A 219 -11.62 -4.82 15.44
C ASP A 219 -10.80 -4.07 16.51
N ALA A 220 -11.23 -4.15 17.77
CA ALA A 220 -10.56 -3.50 18.90
C ALA A 220 -9.09 -3.94 19.08
N GLY A 221 -8.73 -5.14 18.65
CA GLY A 221 -7.36 -5.67 18.62
C GLY A 221 -6.58 -5.36 17.35
N GLY A 222 -7.15 -4.53 16.44
CA GLY A 222 -6.58 -4.24 15.13
C GLY A 222 -6.65 -5.42 14.16
N LYS A 223 -7.45 -6.45 14.45
CA LYS A 223 -7.54 -7.66 13.63
C LYS A 223 -8.53 -7.47 12.48
N VAL A 224 -8.16 -7.95 11.31
CA VAL A 224 -9.01 -8.08 10.11
C VAL A 224 -8.91 -9.48 9.55
N SER A 225 -9.97 -9.93 8.89
CA SER A 225 -10.06 -11.27 8.31
C SER A 225 -10.60 -11.19 6.89
N PHE A 226 -9.93 -11.88 5.96
CA PHE A 226 -10.34 -11.98 4.56
C PHE A 226 -10.35 -13.44 4.11
N ARG A 227 -11.44 -13.82 3.43
CA ARG A 227 -11.49 -15.08 2.69
C ARG A 227 -11.02 -14.84 1.26
N PHE A 228 -10.02 -15.61 0.82
CA PHE A 228 -9.40 -15.53 -0.49
C PHE A 228 -10.02 -16.61 -1.40
N ASP A 229 -11.06 -16.24 -2.14
CA ASP A 229 -11.89 -17.15 -2.94
C ASP A 229 -11.18 -17.73 -4.17
N LYS A 230 -10.10 -17.09 -4.62
CA LYS A 230 -9.32 -17.53 -5.78
C LYS A 230 -7.84 -17.32 -5.56
N GLY A 231 -7.04 -18.16 -6.21
CA GLY A 231 -5.60 -17.98 -6.31
C GLY A 231 -5.22 -16.73 -7.10
N GLY A 232 -3.95 -16.39 -7.04
CA GLY A 232 -3.38 -15.23 -7.74
C GLY A 232 -2.80 -14.19 -6.80
N THR A 233 -2.41 -13.05 -7.37
CA THR A 233 -1.81 -11.94 -6.62
C THR A 233 -2.87 -11.10 -5.93
N TRP A 234 -2.67 -10.88 -4.64
CA TRP A 234 -3.51 -10.04 -3.81
C TRP A 234 -2.74 -8.85 -3.27
N LEU A 235 -3.43 -7.71 -3.22
CA LEU A 235 -2.99 -6.49 -2.56
C LEU A 235 -3.93 -6.23 -1.37
N ILE A 236 -3.36 -6.19 -0.16
CA ILE A 236 -4.08 -5.70 1.02
C ILE A 236 -3.62 -4.27 1.25
N ARG A 237 -4.56 -3.34 1.39
CA ARG A 237 -4.24 -1.93 1.60
C ARG A 237 -5.12 -1.30 2.67
N THR A 238 -4.60 -0.25 3.28
CA THR A 238 -5.33 0.59 4.22
C THR A 238 -4.73 1.98 4.28
N LEU A 239 -5.53 2.93 4.73
CA LEU A 239 -5.14 4.30 4.99
C LEU A 239 -5.64 4.70 6.39
N HIS A 240 -4.76 5.25 7.20
CA HIS A 240 -5.10 5.92 8.45
C HIS A 240 -4.82 7.42 8.32
N MET A 241 -5.76 8.25 8.73
CA MET A 241 -5.60 9.71 8.74
C MET A 241 -5.98 10.27 10.09
N ARG A 242 -5.25 11.30 10.52
CA ARG A 242 -5.53 12.05 11.75
C ARG A 242 -5.20 13.53 11.56
N ARG A 243 -5.60 14.35 12.52
CA ARG A 243 -5.10 15.73 12.59
C ARG A 243 -3.58 15.74 12.74
N ALA A 244 -2.94 16.64 12.02
CA ALA A 244 -1.53 16.92 12.23
C ALA A 244 -1.32 17.54 13.61
N VAL A 245 -0.20 17.15 14.24
CA VAL A 245 0.21 17.69 15.55
C VAL A 245 1.43 18.53 15.33
N ASP A 246 1.36 19.80 15.72
CA ASP A 246 2.46 20.77 15.66
C ASP A 246 3.13 20.88 14.29
N ASP A 247 2.34 20.81 13.22
CA ASP A 247 2.79 20.92 11.83
C ASP A 247 2.21 22.19 11.17
N ALA A 248 3.06 23.17 10.91
CA ALA A 248 2.64 24.43 10.26
C ALA A 248 2.25 24.25 8.78
N ASP A 249 2.74 23.20 8.15
CA ASP A 249 2.57 22.95 6.70
C ASP A 249 1.41 22.01 6.37
N ALA A 250 0.86 21.30 7.36
CA ALA A 250 -0.20 20.34 7.17
C ALA A 250 -1.28 20.40 8.25
N ASP A 251 -2.53 20.23 7.85
CA ASP A 251 -3.69 20.09 8.75
C ASP A 251 -3.93 18.62 9.11
N TRP A 252 -3.46 17.71 8.24
CA TRP A 252 -3.70 16.28 8.31
C TRP A 252 -2.42 15.50 8.10
N GLU A 253 -2.29 14.42 8.87
CA GLU A 253 -1.30 13.38 8.65
C GLU A 253 -2.00 12.11 8.15
N SER A 254 -1.49 11.52 7.08
CA SER A 254 -1.99 10.25 6.58
C SER A 254 -0.89 9.22 6.42
N PHE A 255 -1.26 7.98 6.67
CA PHE A 255 -0.37 6.83 6.67
C PHE A 255 -0.96 5.77 5.77
N TRP A 256 -0.29 5.48 4.67
CA TRP A 256 -0.69 4.51 3.66
C TRP A 256 0.06 3.22 3.89
N CYS A 257 -0.64 2.11 3.85
CA CYS A 257 -0.02 0.80 3.98
C CYS A 257 -0.52 -0.14 2.90
N SER A 258 0.39 -0.91 2.32
CA SER A 258 0.08 -1.98 1.38
C SER A 258 0.92 -3.22 1.64
N LEU A 259 0.34 -4.39 1.41
CA LEU A 259 1.01 -5.69 1.48
C LEU A 259 0.57 -6.55 0.31
N THR A 260 1.53 -7.07 -0.48
CA THR A 260 1.26 -7.97 -1.59
C THR A 260 1.79 -9.38 -1.31
N PHE A 261 1.04 -10.37 -1.75
CA PHE A 261 1.42 -11.78 -1.73
C PHE A 261 0.62 -12.56 -2.78
N ALA A 262 1.00 -13.81 -3.03
CA ALA A 262 0.24 -14.70 -3.89
C ALA A 262 -0.44 -15.79 -3.05
N VAL A 263 -1.71 -16.03 -3.35
CA VAL A 263 -2.51 -17.18 -2.89
C VAL A 263 -2.40 -18.26 -3.96
N ARG A 264 -2.24 -19.52 -3.54
CA ARG A 264 -2.15 -20.66 -4.47
C ARG A 264 -3.48 -20.86 -5.19
N GLY A 265 -3.42 -21.15 -6.48
CA GLY A 265 -4.55 -21.68 -7.22
C GLY A 265 -4.96 -23.07 -6.71
N GLU A 266 -6.11 -23.54 -7.22
CA GLU A 266 -6.54 -24.92 -7.05
C GLU A 266 -5.59 -25.89 -7.75
#